data_9cdfb192b8f599139b570a0975a33b59
#
_entry.id   9cdfb192b8f599139b570a0975a33b59
#
_cell.length_a   1.000
_cell.length_b   1.000
_cell.length_c   1.000
_cell.angle_alpha   90.00
_cell.angle_beta   90.00
_cell.angle_gamma   90.00
#
_symmetry.space_group_name_H-M   'P 1'
#
loop_
_entity.id
_entity.type
_entity.pdbx_description
1 polymer ?
#
loop_
_entity_poly.entity_id
_entity_poly.type
_entity_poly.pdbx_seq_one_letter_code
_entity_poly.pdbx_strand_id
1 'polypeptide(L)'
;MIVVTKDLYTLRSWEGQDTESLTLHLNNKKIWDNCRDGLPHPYTKENARCFISQAREKTEISDFCIVVHGEAIGNIGFVRGADVERFNAEVGYWISERYWNQGITSEALADAIQYYFEHTEVIRIFATVYEYNLASMRVLEKVGFKKTGIFRKACYKNG
;
A
#
# COMPACT_ATOMS: atom_id res chain seq x y z
N MET A 1 3.13 5.41 15.67
CA MET A 1 3.33 6.85 15.40
C MET A 1 2.29 7.31 14.40
N ILE A 2 1.57 8.40 14.70
CA ILE A 2 0.61 9.02 13.77
C ILE A 2 1.40 9.90 12.80
N VAL A 3 1.10 9.78 11.51
CA VAL A 3 1.70 10.55 10.42
C VAL A 3 0.78 11.68 9.98
N VAL A 4 -0.48 11.35 9.68
CA VAL A 4 -1.51 12.31 9.25
C VAL A 4 -2.84 11.90 9.85
N THR A 5 -3.64 12.89 10.29
CA THR A 5 -5.03 12.70 10.69
C THR A 5 -5.91 13.65 9.89
N LYS A 6 -6.91 13.11 9.22
CA LYS A 6 -7.96 13.83 8.49
C LYS A 6 -9.34 13.37 8.93
N ASP A 7 -10.39 14.04 8.48
CA ASP A 7 -11.76 13.73 8.88
C ASP A 7 -12.18 12.29 8.55
N LEU A 8 -11.71 11.76 7.41
CA LEU A 8 -12.07 10.43 6.91
C LEU A 8 -11.13 9.32 7.33
N TYR A 9 -9.85 9.61 7.62
CA TYR A 9 -8.86 8.58 7.92
C TYR A 9 -7.68 9.12 8.73
N THR A 10 -6.94 8.20 9.32
CA THR A 10 -5.61 8.44 9.91
C THR A 10 -4.59 7.56 9.22
N LEU A 11 -3.42 8.13 8.86
CA LEU A 11 -2.24 7.37 8.49
C LEU A 11 -1.32 7.26 9.70
N ARG A 12 -0.90 6.03 10.01
CA ARG A 12 0.04 5.75 11.10
C ARG A 12 0.89 4.51 10.82
N SER A 13 1.88 4.27 11.67
CA SER A 13 2.56 2.97 11.67
C SER A 13 1.61 1.86 12.14
N TRP A 14 1.90 0.64 11.71
CA TRP A 14 1.19 -0.57 12.13
C TRP A 14 1.41 -0.84 13.63
N GLU A 15 0.39 -1.38 14.28
CA GLU A 15 0.41 -1.76 15.69
C GLU A 15 -0.04 -3.21 15.87
N GLY A 16 0.41 -3.88 16.95
CA GLY A 16 0.07 -5.29 17.19
C GLY A 16 -1.42 -5.56 17.29
N GLN A 17 -2.19 -4.59 17.79
CA GLN A 17 -3.66 -4.66 17.87
C GLN A 17 -4.37 -4.71 16.49
N ASP A 18 -3.68 -4.33 15.41
CA ASP A 18 -4.26 -4.34 14.05
C ASP A 18 -4.32 -5.74 13.42
N THR A 19 -3.77 -6.75 14.10
CA THR A 19 -3.69 -8.13 13.58
C THR A 19 -5.04 -8.67 13.13
N GLU A 20 -6.09 -8.45 13.90
CA GLU A 20 -7.42 -8.96 13.58
C GLU A 20 -8.01 -8.28 12.35
N SER A 21 -7.98 -6.95 12.31
CA SER A 21 -8.51 -6.18 11.18
C SER A 21 -7.71 -6.41 9.91
N LEU A 22 -6.37 -6.47 10.00
CA LEU A 22 -5.51 -6.80 8.87
C LEU A 22 -5.86 -8.18 8.29
N THR A 23 -6.00 -9.18 9.16
CA THR A 23 -6.37 -10.54 8.73
C THR A 23 -7.74 -10.55 8.05
N LEU A 24 -8.73 -9.88 8.66
CA LEU A 24 -10.09 -9.82 8.14
C LEU A 24 -10.16 -9.17 6.75
N HIS A 25 -9.55 -8.01 6.60
CA HIS A 25 -9.69 -7.22 5.38
C HIS A 25 -8.82 -7.71 4.23
N LEU A 26 -7.61 -8.21 4.52
CA LEU A 26 -6.69 -8.67 3.49
C LEU A 26 -7.00 -10.10 3.01
N ASN A 27 -7.74 -10.90 3.79
CA ASN A 27 -8.20 -12.21 3.37
C ASN A 27 -9.38 -12.09 2.39
N ASN A 28 -9.17 -11.38 1.30
CA ASN A 28 -10.12 -11.10 0.24
C ASN A 28 -9.48 -11.39 -1.12
N LYS A 29 -10.07 -12.33 -1.86
CA LYS A 29 -9.54 -12.74 -3.16
C LYS A 29 -9.48 -11.60 -4.17
N LYS A 30 -10.43 -10.67 -4.16
CA LYS A 30 -10.44 -9.53 -5.08
C LYS A 30 -9.26 -8.58 -4.83
N ILE A 31 -8.80 -8.46 -3.56
CA ILE A 31 -7.57 -7.73 -3.22
C ILE A 31 -6.38 -8.54 -3.67
N TRP A 32 -6.32 -9.83 -3.31
CA TRP A 32 -5.22 -10.72 -3.65
C TRP A 32 -4.97 -10.83 -5.15
N ASP A 33 -6.02 -10.86 -5.98
CA ASP A 33 -5.92 -10.91 -7.44
C ASP A 33 -5.17 -9.70 -8.03
N ASN A 34 -5.12 -8.59 -7.30
CA ASN A 34 -4.41 -7.37 -7.69
C ASN A 34 -3.05 -7.20 -6.99
N CYS A 35 -2.65 -8.15 -6.17
CA CYS A 35 -1.37 -8.15 -5.46
C CYS A 35 -0.40 -9.16 -6.06
N ARG A 36 0.88 -9.07 -5.66
CA ARG A 36 1.90 -10.07 -6.03
C ARG A 36 1.66 -11.39 -5.29
N ASP A 37 2.13 -12.50 -5.86
CA ASP A 37 2.00 -13.84 -5.27
C ASP A 37 2.77 -14.01 -3.95
N GLY A 38 3.69 -13.12 -3.64
CA GLY A 38 4.33 -13.05 -2.32
C GLY A 38 3.36 -12.73 -1.18
N LEU A 39 2.20 -12.14 -1.47
CA LEU A 39 1.12 -12.01 -0.52
C LEU A 39 0.38 -13.35 -0.42
N PRO A 40 0.36 -14.01 0.74
CA PRO A 40 -0.30 -15.31 0.88
C PRO A 40 -1.83 -15.20 0.76
N HIS A 41 -2.44 -16.26 0.24
CA HIS A 41 -3.90 -16.42 0.23
C HIS A 41 -4.26 -17.91 0.44
N PRO A 42 -5.08 -18.28 1.41
CA PRO A 42 -5.73 -17.43 2.41
C PRO A 42 -4.76 -16.66 3.31
N TYR A 43 -5.14 -15.46 3.75
CA TYR A 43 -4.34 -14.63 4.64
C TYR A 43 -4.68 -14.96 6.11
N THR A 44 -3.68 -15.37 6.88
CA THR A 44 -3.84 -15.85 8.25
C THR A 44 -3.41 -14.79 9.28
N LYS A 45 -3.82 -14.99 10.55
CA LYS A 45 -3.35 -14.17 11.67
C LYS A 45 -1.82 -14.22 11.84
N GLU A 46 -1.21 -15.35 11.55
CA GLU A 46 0.25 -15.50 11.60
C GLU A 46 0.93 -14.63 10.53
N ASN A 47 0.38 -14.63 9.31
CA ASN A 47 0.85 -13.73 8.26
C ASN A 47 0.74 -12.26 8.69
N ALA A 48 -0.37 -11.87 9.32
CA ALA A 48 -0.58 -10.52 9.82
C ALA A 48 0.43 -10.14 10.91
N ARG A 49 0.67 -11.02 11.88
CA ARG A 49 1.67 -10.80 12.94
C ARG A 49 3.07 -10.62 12.37
N CYS A 50 3.45 -11.50 11.44
CA CYS A 50 4.76 -11.44 10.78
C CYS A 50 4.94 -10.11 10.03
N PHE A 51 3.96 -9.71 9.23
CA PHE A 51 3.98 -8.44 8.50
C PHE A 51 4.08 -7.24 9.46
N ILE A 52 3.25 -7.19 10.50
CA ILE A 52 3.25 -6.08 11.47
C ILE A 52 4.59 -6.01 12.20
N SER A 53 5.18 -7.14 12.60
CA SER A 53 6.50 -7.18 13.25
C SER A 53 7.56 -6.58 12.32
N GLN A 54 7.63 -7.06 11.08
CA GLN A 54 8.58 -6.56 10.07
C GLN A 54 8.40 -5.06 9.78
N ALA A 55 7.15 -4.59 9.68
CA ALA A 55 6.86 -3.18 9.46
C ALA A 55 7.34 -2.29 10.61
N ARG A 56 7.26 -2.80 11.87
CA ARG A 56 7.67 -2.07 13.09
C ARG A 56 9.18 -2.10 13.34
N GLU A 57 9.88 -3.08 12.83
CA GLU A 57 11.34 -3.22 12.96
C GLU A 57 12.12 -2.25 12.06
N LYS A 58 11.46 -1.68 11.05
CA LYS A 58 12.08 -0.71 10.14
C LYS A 58 12.35 0.62 10.85
N THR A 59 13.52 1.18 10.61
CA THR A 59 13.94 2.47 11.16
C THR A 59 13.16 3.64 10.58
N GLU A 60 12.75 3.52 9.31
CA GLU A 60 11.91 4.49 8.60
C GLU A 60 10.53 3.89 8.35
N ILE A 61 9.47 4.70 8.47
CA ILE A 61 8.13 4.24 8.10
C ILE A 61 8.09 4.08 6.59
N SER A 62 7.98 2.84 6.15
CA SER A 62 7.76 2.49 4.74
C SER A 62 6.42 1.81 4.50
N ASP A 63 5.71 1.45 5.57
CA ASP A 63 4.39 0.82 5.52
C ASP A 63 3.42 1.62 6.40
N PHE A 64 2.51 2.31 5.74
CA PHE A 64 1.51 3.18 6.36
C PHE A 64 0.19 2.43 6.49
N CYS A 65 -0.27 2.27 7.72
CA CYS A 65 -1.60 1.76 8.02
C CYS A 65 -2.65 2.85 7.76
N ILE A 66 -3.67 2.55 6.96
CA ILE A 66 -4.84 3.41 6.79
C ILE A 66 -5.87 3.00 7.83
N VAL A 67 -6.27 3.93 8.68
CA VAL A 67 -7.23 3.69 9.76
C VAL A 67 -8.48 4.54 9.56
N VAL A 68 -9.65 3.93 9.65
CA VAL A 68 -10.96 4.59 9.63
C VAL A 68 -11.77 4.12 10.82
N HIS A 69 -12.33 5.05 11.60
CA HIS A 69 -13.07 4.77 12.83
C HIS A 69 -12.35 3.82 13.81
N GLY A 70 -11.01 3.94 13.89
CA GLY A 70 -10.18 3.10 14.76
C GLY A 70 -9.84 1.72 14.19
N GLU A 71 -10.33 1.35 13.02
CA GLU A 71 -10.07 0.08 12.35
C GLU A 71 -9.01 0.22 11.26
N ALA A 72 -8.01 -0.65 11.26
CA ALA A 72 -6.97 -0.72 10.21
C ALA A 72 -7.56 -1.36 8.96
N ILE A 73 -7.74 -0.58 7.90
CA ILE A 73 -8.49 -0.96 6.70
C ILE A 73 -7.65 -1.08 5.43
N GLY A 74 -6.38 -0.72 5.47
CA GLY A 74 -5.53 -0.73 4.29
C GLY A 74 -4.06 -0.46 4.61
N ASN A 75 -3.23 -0.61 3.60
CA ASN A 75 -1.80 -0.33 3.65
C ASN A 75 -1.35 0.47 2.43
N ILE A 76 -0.40 1.37 2.64
CA ILE A 76 0.42 1.98 1.60
C ILE A 76 1.86 1.65 1.94
N GLY A 77 2.54 0.93 1.04
CA GLY A 77 3.91 0.47 1.26
C GLY A 77 4.87 1.01 0.22
N PHE A 78 6.07 1.39 0.63
CA PHE A 78 7.15 1.83 -0.24
C PHE A 78 8.32 0.85 -0.16
N VAL A 79 8.83 0.45 -1.31
CA VAL A 79 10.01 -0.39 -1.43
C VAL A 79 11.10 0.41 -2.14
N ARG A 80 12.16 0.75 -1.40
CA ARG A 80 13.31 1.48 -1.97
C ARG A 80 14.11 0.59 -2.91
N GLY A 81 14.59 1.20 -3.97
CA GLY A 81 15.59 0.60 -4.84
C GLY A 81 16.95 0.46 -4.15
N ALA A 82 17.84 -0.27 -4.77
CA ALA A 82 19.21 -0.49 -4.31
C ALA A 82 20.21 0.05 -5.34
N ASP A 83 21.46 0.19 -4.93
CA ASP A 83 22.58 0.59 -5.77
C ASP A 83 22.29 1.88 -6.56
N VAL A 84 22.30 1.84 -7.87
CA VAL A 84 22.03 3.00 -8.75
C VAL A 84 20.59 3.47 -8.68
N GLU A 85 19.66 2.64 -8.22
CA GLU A 85 18.25 2.95 -8.04
C GLU A 85 17.88 3.38 -6.61
N ARG A 86 18.86 3.57 -5.72
CA ARG A 86 18.64 3.86 -4.27
C ARG A 86 17.77 5.08 -3.96
N PHE A 87 17.64 6.00 -4.90
CA PHE A 87 16.77 7.19 -4.77
C PHE A 87 15.39 7.02 -5.40
N ASN A 88 15.06 5.81 -5.86
CA ASN A 88 13.72 5.45 -6.32
C ASN A 88 13.00 4.63 -5.26
N ALA A 89 11.66 4.69 -5.26
CA ALA A 89 10.82 3.77 -4.50
C ALA A 89 9.63 3.31 -5.35
N GLU A 90 9.31 2.03 -5.25
CA GLU A 90 8.04 1.51 -5.76
C GLU A 90 6.97 1.62 -4.67
N VAL A 91 5.82 2.19 -5.00
CA VAL A 91 4.67 2.23 -4.11
C VAL A 91 3.66 1.15 -4.48
N GLY A 92 3.18 0.45 -3.46
CA GLY A 92 2.05 -0.47 -3.55
C GLY A 92 1.03 -0.15 -2.47
N TYR A 93 -0.23 -0.45 -2.71
CA TYR A 93 -1.28 -0.21 -1.74
C TYR A 93 -2.46 -1.15 -1.95
N TRP A 94 -3.20 -1.35 -0.87
CA TRP A 94 -4.50 -1.98 -0.88
C TRP A 94 -5.40 -1.33 0.17
N ILE A 95 -6.70 -1.42 -0.03
CA ILE A 95 -7.72 -1.00 0.92
C ILE A 95 -8.85 -2.02 0.94
N SER A 96 -9.48 -2.18 2.09
CA SER A 96 -10.65 -3.05 2.27
C SER A 96 -11.75 -2.75 1.24
N GLU A 97 -12.35 -3.80 0.68
CA GLU A 97 -13.43 -3.68 -0.30
C GLU A 97 -14.59 -2.80 0.18
N ARG A 98 -14.86 -2.79 1.49
CA ARG A 98 -15.91 -1.97 2.11
C ARG A 98 -15.72 -0.46 1.91
N TYR A 99 -14.48 -0.04 1.64
CA TYR A 99 -14.09 1.37 1.49
C TYR A 99 -13.71 1.75 0.06
N TRP A 100 -13.99 0.87 -0.92
CA TRP A 100 -13.76 1.19 -2.32
C TRP A 100 -14.68 2.32 -2.81
N ASN A 101 -14.21 3.08 -3.80
CA ASN A 101 -14.95 4.18 -4.44
C ASN A 101 -15.34 5.35 -3.51
N GLN A 102 -14.71 5.48 -2.34
CA GLN A 102 -14.97 6.56 -1.38
C GLN A 102 -13.91 7.67 -1.39
N GLY A 103 -12.91 7.59 -2.28
CA GLY A 103 -11.85 8.60 -2.38
C GLY A 103 -10.70 8.44 -1.39
N ILE A 104 -10.88 7.68 -0.30
CA ILE A 104 -9.91 7.49 0.78
C ILE A 104 -8.52 7.08 0.24
N THR A 105 -8.48 6.11 -0.67
CA THR A 105 -7.21 5.59 -1.21
C THR A 105 -6.39 6.68 -1.88
N SER A 106 -7.00 7.52 -2.71
CA SER A 106 -6.29 8.57 -3.43
C SER A 106 -5.77 9.67 -2.50
N GLU A 107 -6.56 10.06 -1.51
CA GLU A 107 -6.14 11.07 -0.53
C GLU A 107 -5.04 10.53 0.39
N ALA A 108 -5.22 9.33 0.93
CA ALA A 108 -4.24 8.68 1.78
C ALA A 108 -2.91 8.43 1.04
N LEU A 109 -2.98 8.04 -0.24
CA LEU A 109 -1.80 7.84 -1.07
C LEU A 109 -1.06 9.16 -1.32
N ALA A 110 -1.78 10.26 -1.59
CA ALA A 110 -1.16 11.58 -1.75
C ALA A 110 -0.42 12.03 -0.49
N ASP A 111 -1.05 11.89 0.68
CA ASP A 111 -0.45 12.23 1.97
C ASP A 111 0.77 11.34 2.30
N ALA A 112 0.68 10.04 2.04
CA ALA A 112 1.80 9.12 2.26
C ALA A 112 3.00 9.44 1.35
N ILE A 113 2.75 9.78 0.08
CA ILE A 113 3.79 10.18 -0.88
C ILE A 113 4.47 11.48 -0.44
N GLN A 114 3.69 12.48 -0.04
CA GLN A 114 4.23 13.73 0.47
C GLN A 114 5.13 13.49 1.68
N TYR A 115 4.62 12.76 2.67
CA TYR A 115 5.41 12.39 3.85
C TYR A 115 6.70 11.67 3.48
N TYR A 116 6.63 10.71 2.55
CA TYR A 116 7.78 9.89 2.16
C TYR A 116 8.87 10.71 1.47
N PHE A 117 8.51 11.66 0.60
CA PHE A 117 9.46 12.61 0.00
C PHE A 117 10.09 13.56 1.04
N GLU A 118 9.32 14.01 2.02
CA GLU A 118 9.81 14.94 3.05
C GLU A 118 10.75 14.30 4.05
N HIS A 119 10.63 12.97 4.27
CA HIS A 119 11.35 12.26 5.33
C HIS A 119 12.39 11.24 4.81
N THR A 120 12.57 11.16 3.49
CA THR A 120 13.56 10.26 2.87
C THR A 120 14.34 10.98 1.77
N GLU A 121 15.41 10.35 1.30
CA GLU A 121 16.19 10.84 0.16
C GLU A 121 15.61 10.42 -1.21
N VAL A 122 14.43 9.82 -1.24
CA VAL A 122 13.78 9.38 -2.48
C VAL A 122 13.39 10.58 -3.32
N ILE A 123 13.77 10.56 -4.60
CA ILE A 123 13.46 11.63 -5.58
C ILE A 123 12.46 11.20 -6.63
N ARG A 124 12.17 9.89 -6.70
CA ARG A 124 11.22 9.33 -7.67
C ARG A 124 10.42 8.19 -7.05
N ILE A 125 9.09 8.28 -7.16
CA ILE A 125 8.18 7.19 -6.79
C ILE A 125 7.50 6.69 -8.06
N PHE A 126 7.43 5.37 -8.22
CA PHE A 126 6.74 4.72 -9.33
C PHE A 126 5.83 3.60 -8.80
N ALA A 127 4.89 3.16 -9.62
CA ALA A 127 4.02 2.03 -9.34
C ALA A 127 3.89 1.13 -10.56
N THR A 128 3.77 -0.18 -10.34
CA THR A 128 3.43 -1.14 -11.37
C THR A 128 2.02 -1.67 -11.12
N VAL A 129 1.20 -1.70 -12.17
CA VAL A 129 -0.22 -2.06 -12.09
C VAL A 129 -0.55 -3.09 -13.15
N TYR A 130 -1.28 -4.13 -12.79
CA TYR A 130 -1.81 -5.08 -13.78
C TYR A 130 -2.79 -4.39 -14.73
N GLU A 131 -2.75 -4.75 -16.01
CA GLU A 131 -3.54 -4.10 -17.07
C GLU A 131 -5.06 -4.14 -16.84
N TYR A 132 -5.54 -5.13 -16.10
CA TYR A 132 -6.96 -5.24 -15.74
C TYR A 132 -7.37 -4.40 -14.53
N ASN A 133 -6.42 -3.87 -13.75
CA ASN A 133 -6.72 -3.10 -12.54
C ASN A 133 -6.93 -1.61 -12.86
N LEU A 134 -8.01 -1.32 -13.56
CA LEU A 134 -8.36 0.06 -13.95
C LEU A 134 -8.62 0.97 -12.75
N ALA A 135 -9.09 0.42 -11.63
CA ALA A 135 -9.35 1.19 -10.42
C ALA A 135 -8.04 1.76 -9.85
N SER A 136 -6.98 0.94 -9.77
CA SER A 136 -5.67 1.40 -9.30
C SER A 136 -5.05 2.43 -10.26
N MET A 137 -5.21 2.24 -11.58
CA MET A 137 -4.71 3.23 -12.55
C MET A 137 -5.36 4.61 -12.33
N ARG A 138 -6.69 4.65 -12.11
CA ARG A 138 -7.40 5.91 -11.83
C ARG A 138 -6.95 6.57 -10.52
N VAL A 139 -6.68 5.77 -9.49
CA VAL A 139 -6.13 6.30 -8.22
C VAL A 139 -4.78 6.95 -8.46
N LEU A 140 -3.88 6.29 -9.16
CA LEU A 140 -2.54 6.82 -9.48
C LEU A 140 -2.60 8.08 -10.33
N GLU A 141 -3.41 8.11 -11.38
CA GLU A 141 -3.62 9.29 -12.24
C GLU A 141 -4.13 10.48 -11.41
N LYS A 142 -5.10 10.23 -10.50
CA LYS A 142 -5.68 11.26 -9.62
C LYS A 142 -4.63 11.86 -8.67
N VAL A 143 -3.64 11.09 -8.26
CA VAL A 143 -2.53 11.53 -7.39
C VAL A 143 -1.38 12.16 -8.20
N GLY A 144 -1.47 12.17 -9.53
CA GLY A 144 -0.51 12.84 -10.40
C GLY A 144 0.54 11.93 -11.04
N PHE A 145 0.41 10.61 -10.92
CA PHE A 145 1.27 9.69 -11.65
C PHE A 145 0.98 9.78 -13.15
N LYS A 146 2.03 9.64 -13.95
CA LYS A 146 1.95 9.57 -15.40
C LYS A 146 2.32 8.18 -15.87
N LYS A 147 1.49 7.60 -16.74
CA LYS A 147 1.80 6.32 -17.38
C LYS A 147 3.01 6.50 -18.28
N THR A 148 4.07 5.76 -18.00
CA THR A 148 5.34 5.84 -18.74
C THR A 148 5.55 4.70 -19.73
N GLY A 149 4.78 3.60 -19.60
CA GLY A 149 4.92 2.47 -20.51
C GLY A 149 4.05 1.28 -20.15
N ILE A 150 4.16 0.25 -20.96
CA ILE A 150 3.52 -1.07 -20.77
C ILE A 150 4.60 -2.13 -20.91
N PHE A 151 4.78 -2.93 -19.88
CA PHE A 151 5.65 -4.10 -19.90
C PHE A 151 4.85 -5.33 -20.36
N ARG A 152 4.90 -5.65 -21.64
CA ARG A 152 4.14 -6.78 -22.19
C ARG A 152 4.69 -8.09 -21.66
N LYS A 153 3.79 -9.00 -21.24
CA LYS A 153 4.14 -10.35 -20.73
C LYS A 153 5.13 -10.34 -19.56
N ALA A 154 5.15 -9.26 -18.76
CA ALA A 154 6.07 -9.12 -17.66
C ALA A 154 5.63 -9.86 -16.39
N CYS A 155 4.34 -10.18 -16.25
CA CYS A 155 3.78 -10.84 -15.07
C CYS A 155 2.88 -12.01 -15.47
N TYR A 156 2.87 -13.02 -14.60
CA TYR A 156 1.97 -14.16 -14.66
C TYR A 156 1.15 -14.19 -13.38
N LYS A 157 -0.17 -14.11 -13.47
CA LYS A 157 -1.09 -14.12 -12.33
C LYS A 157 -2.36 -14.87 -12.75
N ASN A 158 -2.78 -15.84 -11.93
CA ASN A 158 -4.02 -16.62 -12.15
C ASN A 158 -4.13 -17.26 -13.56
N GLY A 159 -3.02 -17.72 -14.13
CA GLY A 159 -2.98 -18.29 -15.46
C GLY A 159 -2.92 -17.29 -16.59
#